data_afe0f916ac6a0a0080e0c315041b2b07
#
_entry.id   afe0f916ac6a0a0080e0c315041b2b07
#
_cell.length_a   1.000
_cell.length_b   1.000
_cell.length_c   1.000
_cell.angle_alpha   90.00
_cell.angle_beta   90.00
_cell.angle_gamma   90.00
#
_symmetry.space_group_name_H-M   'P 1'
#
loop_
_entity.id
_entity.type
_entity.pdbx_description
1 polymer ?
#
loop_
_entity_poly.entity_id
_entity_poly.type
_entity_poly.pdbx_seq_one_letter_code
_entity_poly.pdbx_strand_id
1 'polypeptide(L)'
;MLFYVIKYKKTYFYIGVYNMTNQLDKIHLLLETMKQYAAVPVSKQADLIKQLTFMMGAIYTNTNNKADRLSYYANISAICQTNHVDYVNAVLIPAGNLIAKTTLSDVTQQQAFIDQWVSDYQEATSITNQRQH
;
A
#
# COMPACT_ATOMS: atom_id res chain seq x y z
N MET A 1 11.55 1.12 8.08
CA MET A 1 11.39 0.43 7.92
C MET A 1 11.12 -0.40 7.63
N LEU A 2 11.16 -0.46 7.31
CA LEU A 2 10.80 -1.31 7.01
C LEU A 2 10.89 -2.05 7.12
N PHE A 3 10.70 -2.43 7.18
CA PHE A 3 10.65 -3.38 7.33
C PHE A 3 10.89 -4.25 7.80
N TYR A 4 10.53 -4.59 8.23
CA TYR A 4 10.95 -5.23 8.67
C TYR A 4 11.15 -6.14 8.28
N VAL A 5 10.89 -6.27 7.89
CA VAL A 5 11.09 -7.06 7.65
C VAL A 5 11.65 -7.54 7.39
N ILE A 6 11.47 -7.08 7.48
CA ILE A 6 12.03 -7.75 7.12
C ILE A 6 12.97 -7.56 7.76
N LYS A 7 12.86 -7.38 8.70
CA LYS A 7 13.28 -7.36 9.47
C LYS A 7 14.27 -6.96 9.80
N TYR A 8 14.49 -6.66 10.06
CA TYR A 8 15.67 -6.48 10.30
C TYR A 8 16.32 -5.76 9.19
N LYS A 9 15.84 -5.75 8.13
CA LYS A 9 16.34 -5.10 6.95
C LYS A 9 15.47 -3.98 6.47
N LYS A 10 14.52 -3.58 7.27
CA LYS A 10 13.56 -2.58 6.83
C LYS A 10 14.21 -1.23 6.56
N THR A 11 15.31 -0.91 7.23
CA THR A 11 16.02 0.34 6.96
C THR A 11 16.54 0.36 5.53
N TYR A 12 17.03 -0.77 5.06
CA TYR A 12 17.47 -0.89 3.68
C TYR A 12 16.33 -0.70 2.71
N PHE A 13 15.16 -1.22 3.04
CA PHE A 13 14.01 -1.03 2.19
C PHE A 13 13.68 0.43 2.02
N TYR A 14 13.64 1.18 3.10
CA TYR A 14 13.31 2.59 3.01
C TYR A 14 14.30 3.33 2.14
N ILE A 15 15.58 3.13 2.36
CA ILE A 15 16.60 3.78 1.57
C ILE A 15 16.47 3.37 0.12
N GLY A 16 16.28 2.07 -0.13
CA GLY A 16 16.12 1.56 -1.47
C GLY A 16 14.95 2.19 -2.20
N VAL A 17 13.80 2.29 -1.52
CA VAL A 17 12.59 2.86 -2.13
C VAL A 17 12.80 4.32 -2.51
N TYR A 18 13.48 5.08 -1.66
CA TYR A 18 13.66 6.50 -1.92
C TYR A 18 14.69 6.82 -3.00
N ASN A 19 15.69 6.00 -3.13
CA ASN A 19 16.87 6.38 -3.91
C ASN A 19 16.93 5.77 -5.29
N MET A 20 15.80 5.24 -5.80
CA MET A 20 15.93 4.52 -7.03
C MET A 20 15.15 5.11 -8.17
N THR A 21 15.66 4.88 -9.37
CA THR A 21 15.00 5.29 -10.60
C THR A 21 13.88 4.34 -10.97
N ASN A 22 13.88 3.13 -10.43
CA ASN A 22 12.87 2.10 -10.68
C ASN A 22 12.10 1.76 -9.43
N GLN A 23 11.37 2.74 -8.88
CA GLN A 23 10.64 2.50 -7.64
C GLN A 23 9.62 1.39 -7.78
N LEU A 24 8.92 1.32 -8.90
CA LEU A 24 7.87 0.32 -9.08
C LEU A 24 8.43 -1.10 -9.06
N ASP A 25 9.56 -1.33 -9.71
CA ASP A 25 10.17 -2.65 -9.72
C ASP A 25 10.55 -3.10 -8.32
N LYS A 26 11.08 -2.18 -7.54
CA LYS A 26 11.48 -2.49 -6.17
C LYS A 26 10.30 -2.67 -5.26
N ILE A 27 9.26 -1.88 -5.44
CA ILE A 27 8.01 -2.05 -4.67
C ILE A 27 7.39 -3.39 -5.01
N HIS A 28 7.37 -3.75 -6.30
CA HIS A 28 6.84 -5.06 -6.71
C HIS A 28 7.59 -6.19 -6.02
N LEU A 29 8.92 -6.15 -6.06
CA LEU A 29 9.74 -7.17 -5.42
C LEU A 29 9.49 -7.24 -3.93
N LEU A 30 9.39 -6.09 -3.27
CA LEU A 30 9.14 -6.03 -1.84
C LEU A 30 7.77 -6.64 -1.51
N LEU A 31 6.74 -6.30 -2.27
CA LEU A 31 5.40 -6.84 -2.03
C LEU A 31 5.37 -8.36 -2.23
N GLU A 32 6.02 -8.85 -3.27
CA GLU A 32 6.10 -10.29 -3.50
C GLU A 32 6.81 -11.01 -2.36
N THR A 33 7.84 -10.39 -1.83
CA THR A 33 8.56 -10.94 -0.68
C THR A 33 7.68 -10.95 0.56
N MET A 34 6.99 -9.84 0.83
CA MET A 34 6.13 -9.73 2.01
C MET A 34 4.96 -10.72 1.97
N LYS A 35 4.45 -11.03 0.79
CA LYS A 35 3.35 -11.99 0.66
C LYS A 35 3.76 -13.41 1.08
N GLN A 36 5.04 -13.70 1.08
CA GLN A 36 5.53 -15.02 1.44
C GLN A 36 5.70 -15.20 2.93
N TYR A 37 5.63 -14.13 3.70
CA TYR A 37 5.86 -14.20 5.13
C TYR A 37 4.56 -14.46 5.89
N ALA A 38 4.69 -15.09 7.04
CA ALA A 38 3.59 -15.22 7.97
C ALA A 38 3.23 -13.84 8.53
N ALA A 39 2.11 -13.78 9.25
CA ALA A 39 1.69 -12.54 9.87
C ALA A 39 2.77 -12.01 10.81
N VAL A 40 2.93 -10.70 10.84
CA VAL A 40 3.86 -10.07 11.76
C VAL A 40 3.29 -10.12 13.19
N PRO A 41 4.15 -10.05 14.21
CA PRO A 41 3.66 -9.95 15.58
C PRO A 41 2.77 -8.70 15.75
N VAL A 42 1.82 -8.78 16.68
CA VAL A 42 0.90 -7.67 16.93
C VAL A 42 1.66 -6.38 17.21
N SER A 43 2.79 -6.47 17.92
CA SER A 43 3.59 -5.29 18.25
C SER A 43 4.19 -4.60 17.02
N LYS A 44 4.22 -5.28 15.87
CA LYS A 44 4.76 -4.72 14.62
C LYS A 44 3.67 -4.33 13.63
N GLN A 45 2.41 -4.54 13.97
CA GLN A 45 1.31 -4.31 13.05
C GLN A 45 1.18 -2.84 12.65
N ALA A 46 1.39 -1.92 13.61
CA ALA A 46 1.32 -0.49 13.30
C ALA A 46 2.39 -0.08 12.28
N ASP A 47 3.60 -0.62 12.42
CA ASP A 47 4.68 -0.35 11.47
C ASP A 47 4.34 -0.90 10.08
N LEU A 48 3.76 -2.09 10.04
CA LEU A 48 3.33 -2.69 8.78
C LEU A 48 2.30 -1.81 8.08
N ILE A 49 1.30 -1.35 8.81
CA ILE A 49 0.25 -0.49 8.26
C ILE A 49 0.85 0.79 7.69
N LYS A 50 1.75 1.43 8.41
CA LYS A 50 2.43 2.63 7.93
C LYS A 50 3.18 2.36 6.63
N GLN A 51 3.90 1.25 6.58
CA GLN A 51 4.67 0.89 5.41
C GLN A 51 3.77 0.66 4.20
N LEU A 52 2.67 -0.07 4.39
CA LEU A 52 1.74 -0.34 3.30
C LEU A 52 1.06 0.94 2.81
N THR A 53 0.69 1.81 3.74
CA THR A 53 0.09 3.11 3.40
C THR A 53 1.05 3.94 2.57
N PHE A 54 2.31 4.01 2.98
CA PHE A 54 3.34 4.72 2.24
C PHE A 54 3.52 4.14 0.84
N MET A 55 3.53 2.82 0.74
CA MET A 55 3.70 2.15 -0.55
C MET A 55 2.55 2.44 -1.50
N MET A 56 1.33 2.55 -1.00
CA MET A 56 0.20 2.93 -1.84
C MET A 56 0.40 4.29 -2.49
N GLY A 57 0.90 5.25 -1.71
CA GLY A 57 1.21 6.58 -2.24
C GLY A 57 2.32 6.54 -3.27
N ALA A 58 3.36 5.79 -3.01
CA ALA A 58 4.49 5.66 -3.95
C ALA A 58 4.05 5.02 -5.26
N ILE A 59 3.20 4.01 -5.18
CA ILE A 59 2.64 3.38 -6.37
C ILE A 59 1.80 4.40 -7.16
N TYR A 60 0.96 5.14 -6.47
CA TYR A 60 0.10 6.13 -7.11
C TYR A 60 0.93 7.15 -7.90
N THR A 61 2.00 7.65 -7.32
CA THR A 61 2.82 8.67 -7.97
C THR A 61 3.66 8.13 -9.13
N ASN A 62 3.84 6.82 -9.19
CA ASN A 62 4.68 6.21 -10.22
C ASN A 62 3.90 5.42 -11.27
N THR A 63 2.58 5.40 -11.19
CA THR A 63 1.73 4.75 -12.20
C THR A 63 0.64 5.71 -12.64
N ASN A 64 0.26 5.62 -13.91
CA ASN A 64 -0.88 6.40 -14.45
C ASN A 64 -2.05 5.51 -14.79
N ASN A 65 -1.93 4.23 -14.58
CA ASN A 65 -2.89 3.25 -15.08
C ASN A 65 -3.62 2.60 -13.90
N LYS A 66 -4.95 2.71 -13.90
CA LYS A 66 -5.78 2.18 -12.83
C LYS A 66 -5.61 0.66 -12.68
N ALA A 67 -5.55 -0.06 -13.81
CA ALA A 67 -5.42 -1.52 -13.77
C ALA A 67 -4.11 -1.94 -13.13
N ASP A 68 -3.03 -1.22 -13.44
CA ASP A 68 -1.73 -1.50 -12.82
C ASP A 68 -1.76 -1.21 -11.33
N ARG A 69 -2.36 -0.09 -10.94
CA ARG A 69 -2.51 0.23 -9.52
C ARG A 69 -3.29 -0.84 -8.79
N LEU A 70 -4.39 -1.31 -9.38
CA LEU A 70 -5.19 -2.36 -8.76
C LEU A 70 -4.40 -3.65 -8.57
N SER A 71 -3.53 -3.98 -9.52
CA SER A 71 -2.69 -5.16 -9.39
C SER A 71 -1.75 -5.05 -8.18
N TYR A 72 -1.10 -3.91 -8.01
CA TYR A 72 -0.24 -3.67 -6.84
C TYR A 72 -1.06 -3.66 -5.56
N TYR A 73 -2.21 -3.00 -5.58
CA TYR A 73 -3.05 -2.87 -4.38
C TYR A 73 -3.68 -4.19 -3.97
N ALA A 74 -3.90 -5.10 -4.93
CA ALA A 74 -4.33 -6.45 -4.61
C ALA A 74 -3.27 -7.19 -3.78
N ASN A 75 -2.00 -6.96 -4.08
CA ASN A 75 -0.92 -7.53 -3.28
C ASN A 75 -0.91 -6.94 -1.87
N ILE A 76 -1.13 -5.63 -1.76
CA ILE A 76 -1.22 -4.98 -0.45
C ILE A 76 -2.42 -5.53 0.33
N SER A 77 -3.56 -5.69 -0.33
CA SER A 77 -4.75 -6.27 0.28
C SER A 77 -4.49 -7.69 0.78
N ALA A 78 -3.75 -8.49 0.02
CA ALA A 78 -3.40 -9.85 0.42
C ALA A 78 -2.55 -9.85 1.70
N ILE A 79 -1.60 -8.93 1.78
CA ILE A 79 -0.77 -8.79 2.98
C ILE A 79 -1.62 -8.37 4.17
N CYS A 80 -2.54 -7.43 3.97
CA CYS A 80 -3.48 -7.03 5.02
C CYS A 80 -4.29 -8.22 5.51
N GLN A 81 -4.79 -9.03 4.58
CA GLN A 81 -5.62 -10.17 4.92
C GLN A 81 -4.86 -11.19 5.78
N THR A 82 -3.62 -11.48 5.42
CA THR A 82 -2.78 -12.37 6.20
C THR A 82 -2.58 -11.86 7.63
N ASN A 83 -2.52 -10.54 7.79
CA ASN A 83 -2.26 -9.91 9.07
C ASN A 83 -3.53 -9.48 9.81
N HIS A 84 -4.71 -9.83 9.28
CA HIS A 84 -6.00 -9.46 9.86
C HIS A 84 -6.16 -7.94 9.97
N VAL A 85 -5.63 -7.21 8.99
CA VAL A 85 -5.74 -5.76 8.89
C VAL A 85 -6.85 -5.42 7.91
N ASP A 86 -7.70 -4.47 8.28
CA ASP A 86 -8.76 -3.99 7.39
C ASP A 86 -8.14 -3.10 6.31
N TYR A 87 -7.99 -3.66 5.11
CA TYR A 87 -7.36 -2.97 4.00
C TYR A 87 -7.99 -1.61 3.74
N VAL A 88 -9.32 -1.55 3.68
CA VAL A 88 -10.00 -0.30 3.31
C VAL A 88 -9.82 0.75 4.39
N ASN A 89 -10.12 0.41 5.63
CA ASN A 89 -10.14 1.42 6.70
C ASN A 89 -8.77 1.72 7.28
N ALA A 90 -7.86 0.76 7.28
CA ALA A 90 -6.54 0.96 7.90
C ALA A 90 -5.48 1.42 6.90
N VAL A 91 -5.63 1.14 5.62
CA VAL A 91 -4.59 1.41 4.63
C VAL A 91 -5.11 2.27 3.48
N LEU A 92 -6.20 1.85 2.82
CA LEU A 92 -6.69 2.55 1.64
C LEU A 92 -7.13 3.99 1.94
N ILE A 93 -8.02 4.17 2.90
CA ILE A 93 -8.53 5.49 3.24
C ILE A 93 -7.42 6.40 3.76
N PRO A 94 -6.57 5.97 4.69
CA PRO A 94 -5.46 6.81 5.12
C PRO A 94 -4.51 7.20 3.99
N ALA A 95 -4.24 6.30 3.05
CA ALA A 95 -3.40 6.62 1.91
C ALA A 95 -4.05 7.69 1.04
N GLY A 96 -5.34 7.55 0.76
CA GLY A 96 -6.08 8.55 0.00
C GLY A 96 -6.10 9.92 0.67
N ASN A 97 -6.28 9.93 1.99
CA ASN A 97 -6.23 11.17 2.76
C ASN A 97 -4.87 11.85 2.62
N LEU A 98 -3.82 11.08 2.73
CA LEU A 98 -2.47 11.62 2.64
C LEU A 98 -2.21 12.22 1.26
N ILE A 99 -2.58 11.50 0.21
CA ILE A 99 -2.40 11.98 -1.16
C ILE A 99 -3.22 13.25 -1.39
N ALA A 100 -4.48 13.26 -0.96
CA ALA A 100 -5.34 14.42 -1.13
C ALA A 100 -4.77 15.65 -0.44
N LYS A 101 -4.30 15.48 0.79
CA LYS A 101 -3.77 16.61 1.57
C LYS A 101 -2.47 17.15 1.00
N THR A 102 -1.68 16.31 0.36
CA THR A 102 -0.39 16.75 -0.18
C THR A 102 -0.51 17.31 -1.60
N THR A 103 -1.58 16.99 -2.32
CA THR A 103 -1.73 17.42 -3.73
C THR A 103 -2.83 18.45 -3.95
N LEU A 104 -3.78 18.59 -3.03
CA LEU A 104 -4.93 19.47 -3.19
C LEU A 104 -5.06 20.38 -1.98
N SER A 105 -5.39 21.65 -2.20
CA SER A 105 -5.52 22.61 -1.11
C SER A 105 -6.97 22.86 -0.67
N ASP A 106 -7.94 22.54 -1.55
CA ASP A 106 -9.35 22.78 -1.26
C ASP A 106 -9.99 21.54 -0.62
N VAL A 107 -10.68 21.76 0.52
CA VAL A 107 -11.28 20.67 1.28
C VAL A 107 -12.32 19.91 0.48
N THR A 108 -13.12 20.62 -0.33
CA THR A 108 -14.13 19.98 -1.16
C THR A 108 -13.49 19.08 -2.20
N GLN A 109 -12.41 19.54 -2.82
CA GLN A 109 -11.68 18.74 -3.80
C GLN A 109 -10.99 17.56 -3.15
N GLN A 110 -10.47 17.74 -1.93
CA GLN A 110 -9.87 16.63 -1.18
C GLN A 110 -10.88 15.53 -0.92
N GLN A 111 -12.09 15.91 -0.49
CA GLN A 111 -13.12 14.91 -0.21
C GLN A 111 -13.56 14.20 -1.48
N ALA A 112 -13.72 14.93 -2.58
CA ALA A 112 -14.08 14.32 -3.85
C ALA A 112 -13.01 13.33 -4.31
N PHE A 113 -11.74 13.69 -4.12
CA PHE A 113 -10.64 12.78 -4.44
C PHE A 113 -10.71 11.50 -3.61
N ILE A 114 -10.92 11.64 -2.31
CA ILE A 114 -10.97 10.50 -1.39
C ILE A 114 -12.12 9.57 -1.77
N ASP A 115 -13.30 10.13 -2.06
CA ASP A 115 -14.46 9.33 -2.46
C ASP A 115 -14.17 8.55 -3.74
N GLN A 116 -13.57 9.19 -4.72
CA GLN A 116 -13.22 8.52 -5.98
C GLN A 116 -12.11 7.47 -5.77
N TRP A 117 -11.14 7.79 -4.93
CA TRP A 117 -10.04 6.90 -4.57
C TRP A 117 -10.59 5.60 -3.97
N VAL A 118 -11.48 5.71 -3.01
CA VAL A 118 -12.08 4.53 -2.38
C VAL A 118 -12.89 3.75 -3.41
N SER A 119 -13.70 4.45 -4.20
CA SER A 119 -14.49 3.81 -5.24
C SER A 119 -13.62 3.03 -6.23
N ASP A 120 -12.48 3.62 -6.62
CA ASP A 120 -11.60 3.01 -7.61
C ASP A 120 -10.83 1.81 -7.08
N TYR A 121 -10.41 1.85 -5.81
CA TYR A 121 -9.40 0.90 -5.33
C TYR A 121 -9.86 -0.03 -4.23
N GLN A 122 -11.09 0.10 -3.72
CA GLN A 122 -11.60 -0.86 -2.76
C GLN A 122 -11.76 -2.26 -3.38
N GLU A 123 -11.97 -2.33 -4.68
CA GLU A 123 -12.16 -3.60 -5.36
C GLU A 123 -10.89 -4.45 -5.39
N ALA A 124 -9.74 -3.92 -4.96
CA ALA A 124 -8.54 -4.71 -4.79
C ALA A 124 -8.78 -5.90 -3.86
N THR A 125 -9.69 -5.76 -2.89
CA THR A 125 -10.07 -6.86 -2.01
C THR A 125 -10.71 -7.99 -2.79
N SER A 126 -11.58 -7.66 -3.74
CA SER A 126 -12.25 -8.67 -4.57
C SER A 126 -11.25 -9.41 -5.43
N ILE A 127 -10.28 -8.70 -6.00
CA ILE A 127 -9.22 -9.32 -6.80
C ILE A 127 -8.41 -10.28 -5.93
N THR A 128 -8.07 -9.85 -4.71
CA THR A 128 -7.36 -10.70 -3.75
C THR A 128 -8.14 -11.98 -3.49
N ASN A 129 -9.44 -11.86 -3.22
CA ASN A 129 -10.28 -13.01 -2.92
C ASN A 129 -10.35 -13.97 -4.12
N GLN A 130 -10.45 -13.44 -5.32
CA GLN A 130 -10.47 -14.26 -6.53
C GLN A 130 -9.17 -15.03 -6.70
N ARG A 131 -8.04 -14.38 -6.40
CA ARG A 131 -6.73 -15.02 -6.54
C ARG A 131 -6.51 -16.14 -5.53
N GLN A 132 -7.23 -16.11 -4.42
CA GLN A 132 -7.11 -17.14 -3.38
C GLN A 132 -7.97 -18.36 -3.65
N HIS A 133 -8.83 -18.27 -4.63
CA HIS A 133 -9.62 -19.41 -5.07
C HIS A 133 -8.96 -20.04 -6.28
#